data_47b7c8477454f956b753d83438ca4586
#
_entry.id   47b7c8477454f956b753d83438ca4586
#
_cell.length_a   1.000
_cell.length_b   1.000
_cell.length_c   1.000
_cell.angle_alpha   90.00
_cell.angle_beta   90.00
_cell.angle_gamma   90.00
#
_symmetry.space_group_name_H-M   'P 1'
#
loop_
_entity.id
_entity.type
_entity.pdbx_description
1 polymer ?
#
loop_
_entity_poly.entity_id
_entity_poly.type
_entity_poly.pdbx_seq_one_letter_code
_entity_poly.pdbx_strand_id
1 'polypeptide(L)'
;MKSFDDWQNESELEEIDEALTIAQRMKMGRRMARMKHRIQRSKKIKQKRMANRDQLTKRAVRAARNILTKRLMGGKGKSELTIAQRMAVSKKLEKKSAVIKKISKKLFPKVMRAEKERLKAFRSKGKETSTPGQTKKL
;
A
#
# COMPACT_ATOMS: atom_id res chain seq x y z
N MET A 1 38.20 6.50 19.65
CA MET A 1 36.93 7.27 19.64
C MET A 1 36.81 7.85 18.23
N LYS A 2 35.77 7.49 17.48
CA LYS A 2 35.56 8.04 16.13
C LYS A 2 35.16 9.51 16.24
N SER A 3 35.72 10.36 15.37
CA SER A 3 35.31 11.77 15.26
C SER A 3 33.88 11.92 14.79
N PHE A 4 33.21 13.02 15.08
CA PHE A 4 31.88 13.31 14.61
C PHE A 4 31.80 13.35 13.07
N ASP A 5 32.87 13.79 12.42
CA ASP A 5 33.00 13.83 10.96
C ASP A 5 33.10 12.42 10.36
N ASP A 6 33.72 11.45 11.06
CA ASP A 6 33.76 10.04 10.65
C ASP A 6 32.35 9.42 10.68
N TRP A 7 31.53 9.80 11.67
CA TRP A 7 30.12 9.36 11.77
C TRP A 7 29.24 9.93 10.66
N GLN A 8 29.44 11.19 10.29
CA GLN A 8 28.71 11.82 9.17
C GLN A 8 29.11 11.18 7.84
N ASN A 9 30.40 10.96 7.60
CA ASN A 9 30.88 10.32 6.38
C ASN A 9 30.40 8.87 6.25
N GLU A 10 30.33 8.10 7.35
CA GLU A 10 29.77 6.74 7.34
C GLU A 10 28.27 6.76 7.02
N SER A 11 27.49 7.70 7.59
CA SER A 11 26.06 7.82 7.30
C SER A 11 25.77 8.26 5.86
N GLU A 12 26.58 9.14 5.29
CA GLU A 12 26.48 9.56 3.89
C GLU A 12 26.87 8.43 2.92
N LEU A 13 27.86 7.60 3.28
CA LEU A 13 28.24 6.42 2.53
C LEU A 13 27.17 5.32 2.59
N GLU A 14 26.52 5.14 3.74
CA GLU A 14 25.40 4.21 3.88
C GLU A 14 24.16 4.66 3.09
N GLU A 15 23.85 5.97 3.05
CA GLU A 15 22.76 6.50 2.21
C GLU A 15 23.03 6.34 0.71
N ILE A 16 24.28 6.40 0.26
CA ILE A 16 24.69 6.17 -1.13
C ILE A 16 24.56 4.68 -1.51
N ASP A 17 24.81 3.77 -0.56
CA ASP A 17 24.68 2.32 -0.77
C ASP A 17 23.22 1.85 -0.87
N GLU A 18 22.24 2.59 -0.30
CA GLU A 18 20.82 2.28 -0.47
C GLU A 18 20.31 2.58 -1.88
N ALA A 19 20.96 3.45 -2.64
CA ALA A 19 20.61 3.74 -4.01
C ALA A 19 21.17 2.65 -4.94
N LEU A 20 20.29 1.80 -5.48
CA LEU A 20 20.65 0.78 -6.47
C LEU A 20 21.46 1.38 -7.61
N THR A 21 22.63 0.81 -7.90
CA THR A 21 23.44 1.19 -9.06
C THR A 21 22.66 1.01 -10.37
N ILE A 22 23.06 1.71 -11.43
CA ILE A 22 22.42 1.61 -12.75
C ILE A 22 22.43 0.14 -13.22
N ALA A 23 23.55 -0.57 -13.04
CA ALA A 23 23.66 -1.99 -13.39
C ALA A 23 22.68 -2.88 -12.60
N GLN A 24 22.51 -2.64 -11.31
CA GLN A 24 21.55 -3.34 -10.47
C GLN A 24 20.10 -3.05 -10.90
N ARG A 25 19.76 -1.80 -11.22
CA ARG A 25 18.44 -1.41 -11.76
C ARG A 25 18.15 -2.11 -13.08
N MET A 26 19.12 -2.14 -14.00
CA MET A 26 18.98 -2.85 -15.27
C MET A 26 18.79 -4.36 -15.08
N LYS A 27 19.59 -4.98 -14.19
CA LYS A 27 19.44 -6.40 -13.83
C LYS A 27 18.07 -6.70 -13.24
N MET A 28 17.59 -5.84 -12.35
CA MET A 28 16.26 -5.95 -11.75
C MET A 28 15.17 -5.76 -12.80
N GLY A 29 15.29 -4.80 -13.71
CA GLY A 29 14.37 -4.58 -14.83
C GLY A 29 14.26 -5.81 -15.73
N ARG A 30 15.39 -6.40 -16.14
CA ARG A 30 15.42 -7.66 -16.93
C ARG A 30 14.74 -8.82 -16.18
N ARG A 31 14.99 -8.96 -14.89
CA ARG A 31 14.34 -9.97 -14.03
C ARG A 31 12.83 -9.76 -13.97
N MET A 32 12.38 -8.53 -13.76
CA MET A 32 10.96 -8.18 -13.74
C MET A 32 10.28 -8.43 -15.09
N ALA A 33 10.95 -8.11 -16.21
CA ALA A 33 10.43 -8.40 -17.54
C ALA A 33 10.20 -9.90 -17.77
N ARG A 34 11.16 -10.76 -17.39
CA ARG A 34 11.00 -12.23 -17.46
C ARG A 34 9.86 -12.74 -16.59
N MET A 35 9.65 -12.12 -15.42
CA MET A 35 8.62 -12.55 -14.48
C MET A 35 7.25 -11.88 -14.75
N LYS A 36 7.13 -11.02 -15.75
CA LYS A 36 5.92 -10.24 -16.05
C LYS A 36 4.65 -11.11 -16.08
N HIS A 37 4.67 -12.19 -16.83
CA HIS A 37 3.52 -13.11 -16.94
C HIS A 37 3.16 -13.77 -15.60
N ARG A 38 4.16 -14.20 -14.84
CA ARG A 38 3.96 -14.79 -13.50
C ARG A 38 3.35 -13.79 -12.54
N ILE A 39 3.83 -12.54 -12.55
CA ILE A 39 3.32 -11.45 -11.71
C ILE A 39 1.87 -11.11 -12.11
N GLN A 40 1.58 -10.99 -13.40
CA GLN A 40 0.22 -10.72 -13.90
C GLN A 40 -0.75 -11.85 -13.53
N ARG A 41 -0.34 -13.11 -13.70
CA ARG A 41 -1.14 -14.27 -13.30
C ARG A 41 -1.41 -14.27 -11.79
N SER A 42 -0.41 -14.02 -10.98
CA SER A 42 -0.55 -13.91 -9.52
C SER A 42 -1.49 -12.76 -9.11
N LYS A 43 -1.39 -11.60 -9.77
CA LYS A 43 -2.32 -10.47 -9.56
C LYS A 43 -3.76 -10.85 -9.89
N LYS A 44 -4.01 -11.50 -11.04
CA LYS A 44 -5.35 -11.98 -11.44
C LYS A 44 -5.93 -12.97 -10.41
N ILE A 45 -5.12 -13.90 -9.92
CA ILE A 45 -5.55 -14.86 -8.89
C ILE A 45 -5.90 -14.14 -7.57
N LYS A 46 -5.05 -13.20 -7.14
CA LYS A 46 -5.30 -12.41 -5.93
C LYS A 46 -6.56 -11.55 -6.03
N GLN A 47 -6.88 -11.00 -7.22
CA GLN A 47 -8.10 -10.22 -7.45
C GLN A 47 -9.38 -11.06 -7.31
N LYS A 48 -9.33 -12.36 -7.70
CA LYS A 48 -10.47 -13.28 -7.60
C LYS A 48 -10.72 -13.77 -6.17
N ARG A 49 -9.72 -13.76 -5.31
CA ARG A 49 -9.81 -14.24 -3.93
C ARG A 49 -10.21 -13.13 -2.98
N MET A 50 -10.98 -13.50 -1.97
CA MET A 50 -11.27 -12.62 -0.84
C MET A 50 -9.99 -12.41 -0.02
N ALA A 51 -9.79 -11.19 0.47
CA ALA A 51 -8.67 -10.90 1.36
C ALA A 51 -8.83 -11.66 2.69
N ASN A 52 -7.72 -12.15 3.22
CA ASN A 52 -7.69 -12.87 4.49
C ASN A 52 -8.05 -11.91 5.65
N ARG A 53 -8.55 -12.45 6.76
CA ARG A 53 -8.94 -11.67 7.95
C ARG A 53 -7.82 -10.73 8.42
N ASP A 54 -6.58 -11.22 8.44
CA ASP A 54 -5.42 -10.40 8.84
C ASP A 54 -5.17 -9.22 7.89
N GLN A 55 -5.35 -9.44 6.59
CA GLN A 55 -5.25 -8.37 5.59
C GLN A 55 -6.36 -7.34 5.76
N LEU A 56 -7.58 -7.76 6.05
CA LEU A 56 -8.70 -6.87 6.32
C LEU A 56 -8.49 -6.08 7.61
N THR A 57 -7.95 -6.71 8.64
CA THR A 57 -7.57 -6.04 9.89
C THR A 57 -6.49 -4.98 9.66
N LYS A 58 -5.43 -5.31 8.90
CA LYS A 58 -4.39 -4.35 8.51
C LYS A 58 -4.96 -3.17 7.72
N ARG A 59 -5.94 -3.42 6.82
CA ARG A 59 -6.63 -2.35 6.08
C ARG A 59 -7.47 -1.47 7.00
N ALA A 60 -8.18 -2.06 7.97
CA ALA A 60 -8.98 -1.32 8.95
C ALA A 60 -8.09 -0.44 9.85
N VAL A 61 -6.95 -0.95 10.30
CA VAL A 61 -5.96 -0.17 11.07
C VAL A 61 -5.41 0.99 10.24
N ARG A 62 -5.07 0.75 8.98
CA ARG A 62 -4.59 1.81 8.07
C ARG A 62 -5.66 2.88 7.84
N ALA A 63 -6.92 2.49 7.65
CA ALA A 63 -8.03 3.42 7.52
C ALA A 63 -8.24 4.24 8.79
N ALA A 64 -8.20 3.63 9.97
CA ALA A 64 -8.29 4.30 11.26
C ALA A 64 -7.15 5.32 11.45
N ARG A 65 -5.93 4.92 11.10
CA ARG A 65 -4.75 5.81 11.14
C ARG A 65 -4.93 7.01 10.21
N ASN A 66 -5.42 6.79 9.00
CA ASN A 66 -5.68 7.87 8.04
C ASN A 66 -6.73 8.86 8.55
N ILE A 67 -7.80 8.38 9.19
CA ILE A 67 -8.84 9.24 9.78
C ILE A 67 -8.26 10.12 10.88
N LEU A 68 -7.47 9.54 11.78
CA LEU A 68 -6.80 10.30 12.85
C LEU A 68 -5.77 11.28 12.29
N THR A 69 -5.00 10.86 11.28
CA THR A 69 -4.05 11.75 10.60
C THR A 69 -4.77 12.97 10.05
N LYS A 70 -5.85 12.79 9.30
CA LYS A 70 -6.64 13.90 8.75
C LYS A 70 -7.16 14.84 9.84
N ARG A 71 -7.64 14.30 10.96
CA ARG A 71 -8.10 15.11 12.11
C ARG A 71 -6.95 15.93 12.73
N LEU A 72 -5.78 15.33 12.90
CA LEU A 72 -4.61 16.00 13.47
C LEU A 72 -4.02 17.06 12.54
N MET A 73 -4.22 16.90 11.25
CA MET A 73 -3.76 17.83 10.22
C MET A 73 -4.74 18.98 9.97
N GLY A 74 -5.93 18.98 10.60
CA GLY A 74 -6.92 20.02 10.43
C GLY A 74 -7.43 20.17 8.99
N GLY A 75 -7.48 19.08 8.22
CA GLY A 75 -7.92 19.08 6.83
C GLY A 75 -6.83 19.43 5.80
N LYS A 76 -5.64 19.84 6.21
CA LYS A 76 -4.51 20.12 5.31
C LYS A 76 -3.98 18.83 4.66
N GLY A 77 -3.54 18.93 3.42
CA GLY A 77 -2.87 17.83 2.71
C GLY A 77 -1.48 17.55 3.28
N LYS A 78 -0.97 16.32 3.10
CA LYS A 78 0.40 16.00 3.53
C LYS A 78 1.46 16.84 2.84
N SER A 79 1.21 17.29 1.61
CA SER A 79 2.10 18.16 0.84
C SER A 79 2.24 19.55 1.42
N GLU A 80 1.20 20.04 2.09
CA GLU A 80 1.15 21.39 2.68
C GLU A 80 1.83 21.48 4.05
N LEU A 81 2.18 20.36 4.64
CA LEU A 81 2.81 20.28 5.95
C LEU A 81 4.33 20.33 5.84
N THR A 82 4.95 21.12 6.71
CA THR A 82 6.40 21.10 6.90
C THR A 82 6.86 19.75 7.49
N ILE A 83 8.14 19.44 7.34
CA ILE A 83 8.72 18.20 7.88
C ILE A 83 8.52 18.12 9.39
N ALA A 84 8.74 19.22 10.11
CA ALA A 84 8.53 19.30 11.56
C ALA A 84 7.07 18.98 11.95
N GLN A 85 6.09 19.52 11.22
CA GLN A 85 4.67 19.23 11.44
C GLN A 85 4.33 17.76 11.17
N ARG A 86 4.89 17.16 10.12
CA ARG A 86 4.71 15.73 9.83
C ARG A 86 5.24 14.85 10.96
N MET A 87 6.43 15.17 11.47
CA MET A 87 7.02 14.46 12.62
C MET A 87 6.19 14.61 13.88
N ALA A 88 5.68 15.81 14.16
CA ALA A 88 4.79 16.05 15.31
C ALA A 88 3.49 15.25 15.22
N VAL A 89 2.88 15.15 14.02
CA VAL A 89 1.70 14.32 13.77
C VAL A 89 2.02 12.85 13.98
N SER A 90 3.17 12.36 13.49
CA SER A 90 3.61 10.98 13.68
C SER A 90 3.75 10.61 15.15
N LYS A 91 4.45 11.43 15.95
CA LYS A 91 4.58 11.24 17.41
C LYS A 91 3.21 11.23 18.13
N LYS A 92 2.29 12.12 17.72
CA LYS A 92 0.91 12.15 18.27
C LYS A 92 0.13 10.87 17.90
N LEU A 93 0.33 10.32 16.71
CA LEU A 93 -0.30 9.06 16.28
C LEU A 93 0.20 7.86 17.06
N GLU A 94 1.50 7.80 17.35
CA GLU A 94 2.08 6.72 18.16
C GLU A 94 1.47 6.67 19.57
N LYS A 95 1.35 7.83 20.21
CA LYS A 95 0.69 7.95 21.52
C LYS A 95 -0.80 7.54 21.50
N LYS A 96 -1.46 7.62 20.35
CA LYS A 96 -2.90 7.28 20.18
C LYS A 96 -3.14 5.87 19.63
N SER A 97 -2.21 4.96 19.80
CA SER A 97 -2.32 3.57 19.30
C SER A 97 -3.57 2.84 19.81
N ALA A 98 -3.97 3.04 21.07
CA ALA A 98 -5.18 2.46 21.64
C ALA A 98 -6.45 2.99 20.94
N VAL A 99 -6.49 4.29 20.60
CA VAL A 99 -7.60 4.90 19.87
C VAL A 99 -7.68 4.34 18.44
N ILE A 100 -6.53 4.17 17.80
CA ILE A 100 -6.45 3.54 16.46
C ILE A 100 -7.04 2.13 16.51
N LYS A 101 -6.70 1.32 17.50
CA LYS A 101 -7.27 -0.02 17.70
C LYS A 101 -8.79 0.01 17.89
N LYS A 102 -9.32 0.93 18.69
CA LYS A 102 -10.78 1.09 18.88
C LYS A 102 -11.49 1.44 17.58
N ILE A 103 -10.96 2.42 16.83
CA ILE A 103 -11.55 2.85 15.55
C ILE A 103 -11.43 1.74 14.51
N SER A 104 -10.32 1.02 14.45
CA SER A 104 -10.15 -0.09 13.51
C SER A 104 -11.15 -1.22 13.71
N LYS A 105 -11.48 -1.55 14.96
CA LYS A 105 -12.54 -2.53 15.28
C LYS A 105 -13.90 -2.09 14.74
N LYS A 106 -14.23 -0.80 14.87
CA LYS A 106 -15.49 -0.23 14.35
C LYS A 106 -15.51 -0.19 12.81
N LEU A 107 -14.36 0.02 12.17
CA LEU A 107 -14.24 0.07 10.73
C LEU A 107 -14.16 -1.31 10.06
N PHE A 108 -13.82 -2.35 10.80
CA PHE A 108 -13.64 -3.69 10.26
C PHE A 108 -14.86 -4.21 9.47
N PRO A 109 -16.12 -4.11 9.97
CA PRO A 109 -17.28 -4.54 9.19
C PRO A 109 -17.45 -3.75 7.89
N LYS A 110 -17.14 -2.45 7.90
CA LYS A 110 -17.18 -1.60 6.69
C LYS A 110 -16.15 -2.05 5.65
N VAL A 111 -14.92 -2.34 6.09
CA VAL A 111 -13.85 -2.85 5.23
C VAL A 111 -14.22 -4.23 4.65
N MET A 112 -14.85 -5.08 5.44
CA MET A 112 -15.33 -6.39 4.98
C MET A 112 -16.43 -6.25 3.92
N ARG A 113 -17.40 -5.35 4.11
CA ARG A 113 -18.44 -5.06 3.11
C ARG A 113 -17.84 -4.55 1.80
N ALA A 114 -16.92 -3.58 1.88
CA ALA A 114 -16.23 -3.05 0.72
C ALA A 114 -15.47 -4.14 -0.06
N GLU A 115 -14.85 -5.10 0.63
CA GLU A 115 -14.18 -6.23 -0.02
C GLU A 115 -15.16 -7.17 -0.71
N LYS A 116 -16.32 -7.44 -0.10
CA LYS A 116 -17.39 -8.24 -0.73
C LYS A 116 -17.95 -7.55 -1.99
N GLU A 117 -18.16 -6.23 -1.93
CA GLU A 117 -18.60 -5.44 -3.08
C GLU A 117 -17.56 -5.42 -4.21
N ARG A 118 -16.28 -5.29 -3.86
CA ARG A 118 -15.18 -5.40 -4.81
C ARG A 118 -15.21 -6.74 -5.55
N LEU A 119 -15.43 -7.84 -4.84
CA LEU A 119 -15.51 -9.17 -5.45
C LEU A 119 -16.73 -9.32 -6.34
N LYS A 120 -17.89 -8.79 -5.91
CA LYS A 120 -19.12 -8.79 -6.74
C LYS A 120 -18.89 -8.02 -8.03
N ALA A 121 -18.36 -6.79 -7.95
CA ALA A 121 -18.04 -5.97 -9.11
C ALA A 121 -17.02 -6.62 -10.05
N PHE A 122 -16.03 -7.34 -9.51
CA PHE A 122 -15.07 -8.07 -10.33
C PHE A 122 -15.71 -9.26 -11.07
N ARG A 123 -16.64 -9.96 -10.41
CA ARG A 123 -17.38 -11.09 -11.02
C ARG A 123 -18.36 -10.63 -12.10
N SER A 124 -19.03 -9.49 -11.91
CA SER A 124 -19.94 -8.93 -12.93
C SER A 124 -19.19 -8.52 -14.19
N LYS A 125 -18.06 -7.80 -14.05
CA LYS A 125 -17.19 -7.44 -15.18
C LYS A 125 -16.66 -8.66 -15.96
N GLY A 126 -16.40 -9.77 -15.28
CA GLY A 126 -15.96 -11.00 -15.94
C GLY A 126 -17.06 -11.70 -16.75
N LYS A 127 -18.34 -11.43 -16.46
CA LYS A 127 -19.47 -11.97 -17.22
C LYS A 127 -19.74 -11.20 -18.52
N GLU A 128 -19.53 -9.89 -18.51
CA GLU A 128 -19.77 -9.04 -19.69
C GLU A 128 -18.73 -9.28 -20.81
N THR A 129 -17.53 -9.76 -20.48
CA THR A 129 -16.48 -10.06 -21.46
C THR A 129 -16.56 -11.48 -22.04
N SER A 130 -17.50 -12.30 -21.59
CA SER A 130 -17.70 -13.67 -22.06
C SER A 130 -18.97 -13.84 -22.87
N THR A 131 -19.37 -12.86 -23.67
CA THR A 131 -20.38 -13.06 -24.71
C THR A 131 -19.76 -13.97 -25.78
N PRO A 132 -20.29 -15.18 -26.00
CA PRO A 132 -19.76 -16.06 -27.04
C PRO A 132 -20.01 -15.40 -28.38
N GLY A 133 -18.93 -15.30 -29.17
CA GLY A 133 -18.97 -14.73 -30.50
C GLY A 133 -20.11 -15.28 -31.35
N GLN A 134 -20.84 -14.36 -31.94
CA GLN A 134 -21.75 -14.67 -33.04
C GLN A 134 -20.94 -15.40 -34.11
N THR A 135 -21.19 -16.69 -34.26
CA THR A 135 -20.76 -17.41 -35.45
C THR A 135 -21.50 -16.78 -36.64
N LYS A 136 -20.78 -15.97 -37.42
CA LYS A 136 -21.22 -15.60 -38.76
C LYS A 136 -21.37 -16.88 -39.56
N LYS A 137 -22.61 -17.32 -39.79
CA LYS A 137 -22.92 -18.27 -40.84
C LYS A 137 -22.64 -17.55 -42.17
N LEU A 138 -21.71 -18.09 -42.92
CA LEU A 138 -21.54 -17.87 -44.35
C LEU A 138 -22.68 -18.60 -45.07
#